data_fcd3b7896253485e3881da6ed9bd5a7d
#
_entry.id   fcd3b7896253485e3881da6ed9bd5a7d
#
_cell.length_a   1.000
_cell.length_b   1.000
_cell.length_c   1.000
_cell.angle_alpha   90.00
_cell.angle_beta   90.00
_cell.angle_gamma   90.00
#
_symmetry.space_group_name_H-M   'P 1'
#
loop_
_entity.id
_entity.type
_entity.pdbx_description
1 polymer ?
#
loop_
_entity_poly.entity_id
_entity_poly.type
_entity_poly.pdbx_seq_one_letter_code
_entity_poly.pdbx_strand_id
1 'polypeptide(L)'
;MPQTKPLKKSNKLANVCYDIRGELLQTANRMEAEGQRIIKLNIGNPAPFGLLAPEEIVRDVALNLPEASGYSDSQGIFSARKAILQYYQGKGLLSAIDVNDVYIGNGVSELIVMTMQALLDDDDEILIPMPDYPLWTAAANLAGGKAVHYRCLEDDHWQPDLKDIESKITSRTKGIVIINPNNPTGAVYTDEILKSIAALAKKYDLVIMADEIYDRILYDGVTHTPMCTITNDCLVLTYNGLSKSHRIAGYRAGWLMVSGKKHHATDFIEGLTMLASMRLCANVPAQYTIQTAMGGYQSMQALTAPTGRLYKQRNLAVERLNAIKGISCTMPQGAFYCFAKIDRDIYPIDNDMKFMMDLLIEEKVLIIQGTGFNWDQPDHFRVVFLPNLIDLEDAMDRLDRFFAKKRREFGTN
;
A
#
# COMPACT_ATOMS: atom_id res chain seq x y z
N MET A 1 -1.14 30.15 -40.50
CA MET A 1 -1.74 29.82 -39.18
C MET A 1 -0.60 29.50 -38.22
N PRO A 2 -0.51 30.06 -37.03
CA PRO A 2 0.54 29.69 -36.11
C PRO A 2 0.37 28.20 -35.75
N GLN A 3 1.42 27.41 -35.92
CA GLN A 3 1.44 26.01 -35.50
C GLN A 3 1.29 25.97 -33.98
N THR A 4 0.17 25.46 -33.51
CA THR A 4 -0.05 25.18 -32.07
C THR A 4 0.95 24.12 -31.62
N LYS A 5 1.90 24.50 -30.76
CA LYS A 5 2.79 23.52 -30.15
C LYS A 5 1.97 22.53 -29.31
N PRO A 6 2.13 21.22 -29.50
CA PRO A 6 1.41 20.25 -28.67
C PRO A 6 1.83 20.39 -27.20
N LEU A 7 0.86 20.45 -26.32
CA LEU A 7 1.07 20.41 -24.86
C LEU A 7 1.55 19.00 -24.49
N LYS A 8 2.75 18.91 -23.94
CA LYS A 8 3.34 17.67 -23.44
C LYS A 8 3.20 17.59 -21.91
N LYS A 9 3.11 16.36 -21.38
CA LYS A 9 3.19 16.14 -19.92
C LYS A 9 4.54 16.61 -19.39
N SER A 10 4.60 17.00 -18.11
CA SER A 10 5.85 17.38 -17.45
C SER A 10 6.89 16.25 -17.51
N ASN A 11 8.17 16.61 -17.68
CA ASN A 11 9.27 15.65 -17.64
C ASN A 11 9.36 14.91 -16.29
N LYS A 12 8.91 15.52 -15.18
CA LYS A 12 8.82 14.88 -13.86
C LYS A 12 7.96 13.60 -13.86
N LEU A 13 7.02 13.48 -14.81
CA LEU A 13 6.17 12.30 -14.97
C LEU A 13 6.81 11.20 -15.83
N ALA A 14 8.00 11.40 -16.37
CA ALA A 14 8.66 10.39 -17.23
C ALA A 14 9.05 9.13 -16.44
N ASN A 15 9.44 9.30 -15.16
CA ASN A 15 9.89 8.23 -14.29
C ASN A 15 8.82 7.82 -13.26
N VAL A 16 7.54 8.10 -13.53
CA VAL A 16 6.43 7.68 -12.70
C VAL A 16 5.78 6.45 -13.32
N CYS A 17 6.03 5.28 -12.72
CA CYS A 17 5.31 4.04 -13.01
C CYS A 17 4.08 3.96 -12.09
N TYR A 18 2.89 3.87 -12.67
CA TYR A 18 1.65 3.67 -11.91
C TYR A 18 0.70 2.74 -12.66
N ASP A 19 1.20 1.56 -12.99
CA ASP A 19 0.56 0.58 -13.88
C ASP A 19 -0.68 -0.08 -13.27
N ILE A 20 -0.89 0.04 -11.95
CA ILE A 20 -2.11 -0.45 -11.27
C ILE A 20 -3.39 0.11 -11.93
N ARG A 21 -3.31 1.28 -12.58
CA ARG A 21 -4.37 1.91 -13.38
C ARG A 21 -3.94 2.19 -14.82
N GLY A 22 -2.95 1.46 -15.31
CA GLY A 22 -2.34 1.62 -16.62
C GLY A 22 -3.10 0.93 -17.75
N GLU A 23 -2.36 0.47 -18.77
CA GLU A 23 -2.89 -0.07 -20.02
C GLU A 23 -3.78 -1.32 -19.82
N LEU A 24 -3.40 -2.21 -18.89
CA LEU A 24 -4.20 -3.40 -18.55
C LEU A 24 -5.63 -3.02 -18.11
N LEU A 25 -5.76 -2.05 -17.20
CA LEU A 25 -7.08 -1.59 -16.75
C LEU A 25 -7.86 -0.89 -17.85
N GLN A 26 -7.21 -0.07 -18.67
CA GLN A 26 -7.86 0.59 -19.82
C GLN A 26 -8.39 -0.42 -20.82
N THR A 27 -7.61 -1.47 -21.11
CA THR A 27 -8.04 -2.55 -21.99
C THR A 27 -9.19 -3.34 -21.38
N ALA A 28 -9.13 -3.69 -20.10
CA ALA A 28 -10.23 -4.36 -19.40
C ALA A 28 -11.53 -3.55 -19.45
N ASN A 29 -11.45 -2.23 -19.20
CA ASN A 29 -12.63 -1.35 -19.25
C ASN A 29 -13.23 -1.28 -20.67
N ARG A 30 -12.40 -1.27 -21.72
CA ARG A 30 -12.88 -1.34 -23.10
C ARG A 30 -13.60 -2.65 -23.38
N MET A 31 -13.00 -3.78 -22.98
CA MET A 31 -13.62 -5.11 -23.15
C MET A 31 -14.96 -5.22 -22.39
N GLU A 32 -15.07 -4.64 -21.20
CA GLU A 32 -16.34 -4.57 -20.46
C GLU A 32 -17.39 -3.72 -21.19
N ALA A 33 -16.99 -2.58 -21.77
CA ALA A 33 -17.87 -1.75 -22.58
C ALA A 33 -18.39 -2.49 -23.84
N GLU A 34 -17.64 -3.47 -24.32
CA GLU A 34 -18.02 -4.40 -25.41
C GLU A 34 -18.87 -5.59 -24.90
N GLY A 35 -19.25 -5.62 -23.63
CA GLY A 35 -20.11 -6.64 -23.03
C GLY A 35 -19.39 -7.88 -22.48
N GLN A 36 -18.06 -7.85 -22.37
CA GLN A 36 -17.30 -8.97 -21.83
C GLN A 36 -17.24 -8.92 -20.31
N ARG A 37 -17.38 -10.06 -19.62
CA ARG A 37 -17.21 -10.16 -18.16
C ARG A 37 -15.73 -10.36 -17.83
N ILE A 38 -15.13 -9.40 -17.11
CA ILE A 38 -13.76 -9.48 -16.63
C ILE A 38 -13.74 -9.77 -15.14
N ILE A 39 -12.95 -10.77 -14.70
CA ILE A 39 -12.69 -11.01 -13.27
C ILE A 39 -11.51 -10.12 -12.86
N LYS A 40 -11.79 -9.14 -11.98
CA LYS A 40 -10.80 -8.12 -11.57
C LYS A 40 -10.10 -8.53 -10.29
N LEU A 41 -8.82 -8.85 -10.38
CA LEU A 41 -7.93 -9.19 -9.27
C LEU A 41 -6.78 -8.19 -9.13
N ASN A 42 -6.97 -6.97 -9.62
CA ASN A 42 -5.90 -5.96 -9.76
C ASN A 42 -5.86 -4.91 -8.66
N ILE A 43 -6.99 -4.58 -8.01
CA ILE A 43 -7.08 -3.49 -7.03
C ILE A 43 -7.63 -4.01 -5.70
N GLY A 44 -6.91 -3.71 -4.61
CA GLY A 44 -7.35 -3.98 -3.23
C GLY A 44 -8.45 -3.03 -2.77
N ASN A 45 -9.61 -3.09 -3.45
CA ASN A 45 -10.83 -2.34 -3.13
C ASN A 45 -11.92 -3.31 -2.67
N PRO A 46 -12.24 -3.38 -1.36
CA PRO A 46 -13.18 -4.37 -0.84
C PRO A 46 -14.64 -4.21 -1.29
N ALA A 47 -15.10 -2.97 -1.48
CA ALA A 47 -16.51 -2.66 -1.71
C ALA A 47 -17.13 -3.37 -2.94
N PRO A 48 -16.50 -3.42 -4.13
CA PRO A 48 -17.05 -4.13 -5.29
C PRO A 48 -17.27 -5.63 -5.07
N PHE A 49 -16.61 -6.20 -4.06
CA PHE A 49 -16.72 -7.62 -3.71
C PHE A 49 -17.71 -7.90 -2.58
N GLY A 50 -18.58 -6.94 -2.25
CA GLY A 50 -19.59 -7.08 -1.20
C GLY A 50 -19.02 -6.98 0.22
N LEU A 51 -17.78 -6.53 0.37
CA LEU A 51 -17.16 -6.18 1.65
C LEU A 51 -17.44 -4.69 1.94
N LEU A 52 -18.67 -4.39 2.30
CA LEU A 52 -19.18 -3.03 2.48
C LEU A 52 -18.64 -2.36 3.75
N ALA A 53 -18.83 -1.03 3.82
CA ALA A 53 -18.54 -0.25 5.02
C ALA A 53 -19.33 -0.76 6.22
N PRO A 54 -18.77 -0.74 7.45
CA PRO A 54 -19.52 -1.02 8.66
C PRO A 54 -20.70 -0.06 8.84
N GLU A 55 -21.85 -0.59 9.25
CA GLU A 55 -23.10 0.19 9.35
C GLU A 55 -22.97 1.37 10.31
N GLU A 56 -22.29 1.17 11.44
CA GLU A 56 -22.01 2.23 12.43
C GLU A 56 -21.25 3.41 11.82
N ILE A 57 -20.34 3.17 10.91
CA ILE A 57 -19.58 4.23 10.20
C ILE A 57 -20.47 4.96 9.20
N VAL A 58 -21.28 4.21 8.43
CA VAL A 58 -22.22 4.83 7.48
C VAL A 58 -23.21 5.73 8.20
N ARG A 59 -23.74 5.25 9.33
CA ARG A 59 -24.66 6.02 10.19
C ARG A 59 -24.00 7.27 10.76
N ASP A 60 -22.75 7.15 11.22
CA ASP A 60 -22.00 8.25 11.82
C ASP A 60 -21.76 9.38 10.79
N VAL A 61 -21.37 9.05 9.56
CA VAL A 61 -21.27 10.02 8.46
C VAL A 61 -22.61 10.74 8.25
N ALA A 62 -23.70 9.98 8.13
CA ALA A 62 -25.01 10.56 7.85
C ALA A 62 -25.47 11.52 8.95
N LEU A 63 -25.22 11.18 10.22
CA LEU A 63 -25.59 12.00 11.38
C LEU A 63 -24.76 13.29 11.49
N ASN A 64 -23.46 13.23 11.14
CA ASN A 64 -22.55 14.37 11.26
C ASN A 64 -22.46 15.21 9.98
N LEU A 65 -23.12 14.81 8.89
CA LEU A 65 -23.05 15.51 7.62
C LEU A 65 -23.46 17.00 7.69
N PRO A 66 -24.51 17.41 8.46
CA PRO A 66 -24.85 18.81 8.62
C PRO A 66 -23.72 19.66 9.23
N GLU A 67 -23.00 19.11 10.21
CA GLU A 67 -21.89 19.77 10.90
C GLU A 67 -20.60 19.82 10.06
N ALA A 68 -20.54 19.03 9.01
CA ALA A 68 -19.38 18.91 8.12
C ALA A 68 -19.39 19.89 6.95
N SER A 69 -20.29 20.89 6.94
CA SER A 69 -20.44 21.84 5.83
C SER A 69 -19.33 22.89 5.75
N GLY A 70 -18.65 23.17 6.86
CA GLY A 70 -17.55 24.14 6.94
C GLY A 70 -16.17 23.50 6.86
N TYR A 71 -15.14 24.34 6.71
CA TYR A 71 -13.75 23.87 6.87
C TYR A 71 -13.46 23.49 8.32
N SER A 72 -12.66 22.47 8.51
CA SER A 72 -12.06 22.14 9.83
C SER A 72 -10.67 22.77 9.97
N ASP A 73 -10.05 22.54 11.14
CA ASP A 73 -8.61 22.75 11.32
C ASP A 73 -7.83 22.02 10.22
N SER A 74 -6.73 22.63 9.76
CA SER A 74 -5.91 22.10 8.67
C SER A 74 -5.27 20.75 8.98
N GLN A 75 -4.96 20.49 10.25
CA GLN A 75 -4.47 19.18 10.70
C GLN A 75 -5.61 18.16 10.90
N GLY A 76 -6.85 18.60 10.96
CA GLY A 76 -8.04 17.78 11.16
C GLY A 76 -8.79 18.05 12.45
N ILE A 77 -10.04 17.57 12.56
CA ILE A 77 -10.90 17.80 13.75
C ILE A 77 -10.27 17.16 14.99
N PHE A 78 -10.43 17.86 16.12
CA PHE A 78 -9.80 17.46 17.41
C PHE A 78 -10.19 16.04 17.83
N SER A 79 -11.46 15.67 17.75
CA SER A 79 -11.94 14.35 18.17
C SER A 79 -11.29 13.21 17.40
N ALA A 80 -11.09 13.37 16.08
CA ALA A 80 -10.43 12.38 15.27
C ALA A 80 -8.93 12.25 15.59
N ARG A 81 -8.23 13.39 15.71
CA ARG A 81 -6.81 13.40 16.12
C ARG A 81 -6.61 12.79 17.51
N LYS A 82 -7.51 13.10 18.45
CA LYS A 82 -7.48 12.52 19.81
C LYS A 82 -7.72 11.02 19.82
N ALA A 83 -8.65 10.52 19.00
CA ALA A 83 -8.91 9.08 18.87
C ALA A 83 -7.70 8.32 18.30
N ILE A 84 -7.02 8.89 17.30
CA ILE A 84 -5.78 8.33 16.74
C ILE A 84 -4.68 8.29 17.81
N LEU A 85 -4.45 9.39 18.51
CA LEU A 85 -3.46 9.45 19.60
C LEU A 85 -3.72 8.38 20.67
N GLN A 86 -4.96 8.24 21.12
CA GLN A 86 -5.34 7.23 22.12
C GLN A 86 -5.12 5.81 21.62
N TYR A 87 -5.37 5.55 20.32
CA TYR A 87 -5.09 4.25 19.72
C TYR A 87 -3.61 3.86 19.83
N TYR A 88 -2.69 4.75 19.45
CA TYR A 88 -1.26 4.46 19.56
C TYR A 88 -0.74 4.44 21.00
N GLN A 89 -1.30 5.25 21.89
CA GLN A 89 -1.02 5.16 23.34
C GLN A 89 -1.39 3.78 23.89
N GLY A 90 -2.54 3.24 23.48
CA GLY A 90 -2.97 1.88 23.83
C GLY A 90 -2.08 0.77 23.24
N LYS A 91 -1.31 1.08 22.19
CA LYS A 91 -0.33 0.16 21.57
C LYS A 91 1.07 0.23 22.21
N GLY A 92 1.30 1.13 23.16
CA GLY A 92 2.60 1.27 23.83
C GLY A 92 3.53 2.28 23.15
N LEU A 93 2.98 3.35 22.60
CA LEU A 93 3.76 4.46 22.03
C LEU A 93 4.87 4.94 22.97
N LEU A 94 6.11 4.99 22.47
CA LEU A 94 7.29 5.34 23.28
C LEU A 94 7.47 6.84 23.52
N SER A 95 7.05 7.67 22.56
CA SER A 95 7.29 9.12 22.60
C SER A 95 6.14 9.86 23.28
N ALA A 96 6.45 10.95 23.98
CA ALA A 96 5.45 11.94 24.33
C ALA A 96 4.99 12.69 23.08
N ILE A 97 3.76 12.45 22.66
CA ILE A 97 3.09 13.16 21.56
C ILE A 97 1.77 13.74 22.02
N ASP A 98 1.32 14.78 21.34
CA ASP A 98 0.00 15.38 21.56
C ASP A 98 -0.84 15.39 20.26
N VAL A 99 -2.01 15.97 20.31
CA VAL A 99 -2.93 16.00 19.16
C VAL A 99 -2.38 16.80 17.97
N ASN A 100 -1.41 17.70 18.18
CA ASN A 100 -0.81 18.52 17.12
C ASN A 100 0.27 17.75 16.36
N ASP A 101 0.67 16.59 16.84
CA ASP A 101 1.54 15.67 16.11
C ASP A 101 0.77 14.77 15.12
N VAL A 102 -0.55 14.94 15.00
CA VAL A 102 -1.41 14.14 14.13
C VAL A 102 -2.00 15.00 13.03
N TYR A 103 -1.81 14.56 11.78
CA TYR A 103 -2.34 15.18 10.56
C TYR A 103 -3.33 14.23 9.91
N ILE A 104 -4.56 14.69 9.64
CA ILE A 104 -5.55 13.93 8.88
C ILE A 104 -5.47 14.33 7.41
N GLY A 105 -5.48 13.34 6.52
CA GLY A 105 -5.42 13.53 5.08
C GLY A 105 -6.56 12.85 4.33
N ASN A 106 -6.72 13.23 3.07
CA ASN A 106 -7.64 12.60 2.12
C ASN A 106 -7.13 11.20 1.72
N GLY A 107 -6.99 10.33 2.72
CA GLY A 107 -6.28 9.06 2.69
C GLY A 107 -4.77 9.23 2.82
N VAL A 108 -4.08 8.13 3.08
CA VAL A 108 -2.61 8.07 3.20
C VAL A 108 -1.90 8.63 1.96
N SER A 109 -2.50 8.48 0.78
CA SER A 109 -1.91 8.95 -0.48
C SER A 109 -1.59 10.44 -0.51
N GLU A 110 -2.47 11.29 0.04
CA GLU A 110 -2.20 12.73 0.16
C GLU A 110 -1.03 13.00 1.09
N LEU A 111 -1.01 12.33 2.24
CA LEU A 111 0.02 12.52 3.26
C LEU A 111 1.40 12.06 2.80
N ILE A 112 1.49 11.00 2.01
CA ILE A 112 2.74 10.57 1.35
C ILE A 112 3.27 11.69 0.44
N VAL A 113 2.41 12.24 -0.42
CA VAL A 113 2.81 13.32 -1.34
C VAL A 113 3.24 14.57 -0.56
N MET A 114 2.48 14.96 0.47
CA MET A 114 2.82 16.09 1.32
C MET A 114 4.16 15.90 2.03
N THR A 115 4.41 14.70 2.57
CA THR A 115 5.69 14.39 3.24
C THR A 115 6.86 14.53 2.28
N MET A 116 6.78 13.95 1.08
CA MET A 116 7.87 14.04 0.10
C MET A 116 8.11 15.47 -0.32
N GLN A 117 7.05 16.29 -0.50
CA GLN A 117 7.18 17.72 -0.83
C GLN A 117 7.79 18.55 0.31
N ALA A 118 7.55 18.18 1.57
CA ALA A 118 8.11 18.89 2.72
C ALA A 118 9.55 18.45 3.06
N LEU A 119 9.96 17.25 2.64
CA LEU A 119 11.21 16.63 3.08
C LEU A 119 12.33 16.74 2.04
N LEU A 120 12.00 16.68 0.73
CA LEU A 120 12.98 16.45 -0.33
C LEU A 120 13.28 17.70 -1.13
N ASP A 121 14.57 17.95 -1.25
CA ASP A 121 15.16 18.79 -2.30
C ASP A 121 15.61 17.95 -3.50
N ASP A 122 16.09 18.62 -4.56
CA ASP A 122 16.59 17.95 -5.76
C ASP A 122 17.78 17.01 -5.40
N ASP A 123 17.72 15.79 -5.92
CA ASP A 123 18.72 14.73 -5.73
C ASP A 123 18.77 14.10 -4.31
N ASP A 124 17.93 14.49 -3.37
CA ASP A 124 17.77 13.77 -2.11
C ASP A 124 17.24 12.35 -2.36
N GLU A 125 17.66 11.40 -1.53
CA GLU A 125 17.34 9.98 -1.72
C GLU A 125 16.41 9.45 -0.62
N ILE A 126 15.45 8.62 -1.03
CA ILE A 126 14.58 7.85 -0.14
C ILE A 126 14.75 6.37 -0.42
N LEU A 127 15.08 5.60 0.62
CA LEU A 127 15.08 4.14 0.54
C LEU A 127 13.65 3.61 0.58
N ILE A 128 13.27 2.80 -0.42
CA ILE A 128 11.92 2.25 -0.59
C ILE A 128 12.04 0.73 -0.79
N PRO A 129 11.14 -0.10 -0.20
CA PRO A 129 11.21 -1.54 -0.40
C PRO A 129 11.00 -1.92 -1.88
N MET A 130 11.54 -3.03 -2.29
CA MET A 130 11.29 -3.66 -3.58
C MET A 130 10.91 -5.12 -3.35
N PRO A 131 9.65 -5.49 -3.69
CA PRO A 131 8.60 -4.69 -4.35
C PRO A 131 7.93 -3.70 -3.40
N ASP A 132 7.32 -2.62 -3.96
CA ASP A 132 6.67 -1.55 -3.21
C ASP A 132 5.22 -1.26 -3.68
N TYR A 133 4.54 -0.40 -2.93
CA TYR A 133 3.37 0.31 -3.42
C TYR A 133 3.85 1.53 -4.24
N PRO A 134 3.63 1.57 -5.58
CA PRO A 134 4.31 2.49 -6.50
C PRO A 134 4.13 3.98 -6.21
N LEU A 135 3.15 4.35 -5.37
CA LEU A 135 2.95 5.75 -4.97
C LEU A 135 4.16 6.31 -4.20
N TRP A 136 4.85 5.49 -3.40
CA TRP A 136 6.02 5.92 -2.66
C TRP A 136 7.13 6.37 -3.60
N THR A 137 7.46 5.54 -4.59
CA THR A 137 8.41 5.84 -5.65
C THR A 137 7.98 7.06 -6.48
N ALA A 138 6.71 7.12 -6.87
CA ALA A 138 6.17 8.23 -7.64
C ALA A 138 6.24 9.56 -6.87
N ALA A 139 5.88 9.56 -5.59
CA ALA A 139 5.88 10.77 -4.76
C ALA A 139 7.29 11.30 -4.53
N ALA A 140 8.29 10.43 -4.27
CA ALA A 140 9.69 10.82 -4.14
C ALA A 140 10.21 11.47 -5.42
N ASN A 141 10.00 10.84 -6.58
CA ASN A 141 10.45 11.35 -7.87
C ASN A 141 9.74 12.66 -8.27
N LEU A 142 8.45 12.81 -7.97
CA LEU A 142 7.69 14.03 -8.26
C LEU A 142 8.10 15.21 -7.37
N ALA A 143 8.57 14.94 -6.16
CA ALA A 143 9.07 15.95 -5.24
C ALA A 143 10.49 16.47 -5.60
N GLY A 144 11.15 15.87 -6.58
CA GLY A 144 12.51 16.22 -6.99
C GLY A 144 13.58 15.26 -6.46
N GLY A 145 13.23 14.40 -5.51
CA GLY A 145 14.12 13.39 -4.98
C GLY A 145 14.24 12.16 -5.87
N LYS A 146 14.93 11.15 -5.35
CA LYS A 146 15.23 9.90 -6.02
C LYS A 146 14.83 8.72 -5.15
N ALA A 147 14.00 7.84 -5.69
CA ALA A 147 13.70 6.56 -5.09
C ALA A 147 14.88 5.59 -5.25
N VAL A 148 15.36 5.03 -4.17
CA VAL A 148 16.42 4.01 -4.14
C VAL A 148 15.83 2.75 -3.53
N HIS A 149 15.65 1.71 -4.34
CA HIS A 149 14.96 0.51 -3.89
C HIS A 149 15.91 -0.46 -3.17
N TYR A 150 15.51 -0.92 -1.98
CA TYR A 150 16.16 -2.01 -1.27
C TYR A 150 15.37 -3.32 -1.41
N ARG A 151 16.06 -4.45 -1.46
CA ARG A 151 15.43 -5.75 -1.65
C ARG A 151 14.68 -6.23 -0.41
N CYS A 152 13.51 -6.84 -0.65
CA CYS A 152 12.88 -7.77 0.27
C CYS A 152 13.11 -9.19 -0.25
N LEU A 153 13.49 -10.12 0.63
CA LEU A 153 13.93 -11.46 0.28
C LEU A 153 12.75 -12.43 0.24
N GLU A 154 12.40 -12.94 -0.94
CA GLU A 154 11.30 -13.89 -1.11
C GLU A 154 11.52 -15.16 -0.29
N ASP A 155 12.74 -15.69 -0.29
CA ASP A 155 13.12 -16.91 0.43
C ASP A 155 13.10 -16.72 1.96
N ASP A 156 13.06 -15.50 2.45
CA ASP A 156 12.88 -15.13 3.87
C ASP A 156 11.52 -14.43 4.09
N HIS A 157 10.47 -14.97 3.52
CA HIS A 157 9.11 -14.44 3.67
C HIS A 157 8.97 -12.93 3.36
N TRP A 158 9.73 -12.44 2.40
CA TRP A 158 9.76 -11.05 1.97
C TRP A 158 10.23 -10.05 3.05
N GLN A 159 11.06 -10.52 4.00
CA GLN A 159 11.69 -9.60 4.95
C GLN A 159 12.70 -8.68 4.25
N PRO A 160 12.85 -7.42 4.70
CA PRO A 160 13.87 -6.50 4.20
C PRO A 160 15.29 -7.03 4.35
N ASP A 161 16.10 -6.96 3.30
CA ASP A 161 17.53 -7.26 3.36
C ASP A 161 18.30 -6.09 4.01
N LEU A 162 18.68 -6.25 5.27
CA LEU A 162 19.38 -5.23 6.05
C LEU A 162 20.74 -4.86 5.46
N LYS A 163 21.43 -5.81 4.81
CA LYS A 163 22.73 -5.55 4.17
C LYS A 163 22.55 -4.71 2.91
N ASP A 164 21.53 -5.03 2.14
CA ASP A 164 21.19 -4.26 0.94
C ASP A 164 20.74 -2.84 1.32
N ILE A 165 19.92 -2.68 2.38
CA ILE A 165 19.56 -1.37 2.93
C ILE A 165 20.82 -0.57 3.27
N GLU A 166 21.69 -1.11 4.10
CA GLU A 166 22.87 -0.37 4.57
C GLU A 166 23.82 0.00 3.42
N SER A 167 23.97 -0.90 2.42
CA SER A 167 24.83 -0.67 1.25
C SER A 167 24.36 0.47 0.34
N LYS A 168 23.09 0.82 0.41
CA LYS A 168 22.44 1.84 -0.42
C LYS A 168 22.33 3.22 0.25
N ILE A 169 22.70 3.32 1.54
CA ILE A 169 22.73 4.60 2.25
C ILE A 169 23.88 5.45 1.76
N THR A 170 23.58 6.68 1.36
CA THR A 170 24.55 7.71 0.96
C THR A 170 24.38 8.98 1.81
N SER A 171 25.24 9.97 1.62
CA SER A 171 25.10 11.28 2.27
C SER A 171 23.85 12.06 1.85
N ARG A 172 23.14 11.63 0.79
CA ARG A 172 21.90 12.23 0.30
C ARG A 172 20.65 11.50 0.78
N THR A 173 20.81 10.35 1.43
CA THR A 173 19.67 9.60 1.95
C THR A 173 19.02 10.32 3.12
N LYS A 174 17.76 10.71 2.97
CA LYS A 174 16.96 11.41 4.00
C LYS A 174 16.14 10.47 4.87
N GLY A 175 15.70 9.35 4.31
CA GLY A 175 14.83 8.47 5.05
C GLY A 175 14.62 7.10 4.40
N ILE A 176 13.92 6.26 5.14
CA ILE A 176 13.56 4.91 4.73
C ILE A 176 12.05 4.69 4.87
N VAL A 177 11.44 4.15 3.83
CA VAL A 177 10.05 3.72 3.81
C VAL A 177 9.95 2.25 4.26
N ILE A 178 9.01 1.97 5.15
CA ILE A 178 8.60 0.63 5.56
C ILE A 178 7.13 0.48 5.19
N ILE A 179 6.75 -0.59 4.50
CA ILE A 179 5.33 -0.91 4.20
C ILE A 179 5.02 -2.22 4.93
N ASN A 180 4.32 -2.13 6.06
CA ASN A 180 4.11 -3.27 6.95
C ASN A 180 2.70 -3.29 7.56
N PRO A 181 1.85 -4.29 7.24
CA PRO A 181 2.04 -5.36 6.24
C PRO A 181 2.24 -4.86 4.82
N ASN A 182 3.03 -5.60 4.04
CA ASN A 182 3.49 -5.14 2.74
C ASN A 182 2.43 -5.31 1.63
N ASN A 183 2.35 -4.36 0.74
CA ASN A 183 1.73 -4.45 -0.57
C ASN A 183 2.87 -4.33 -1.62
N PRO A 184 3.14 -5.38 -2.42
CA PRO A 184 2.21 -6.42 -2.86
C PRO A 184 2.33 -7.80 -2.19
N THR A 185 3.29 -8.05 -1.30
CA THR A 185 3.67 -9.40 -0.86
C THR A 185 2.78 -9.98 0.25
N GLY A 186 2.13 -9.12 1.05
CA GLY A 186 1.42 -9.54 2.25
C GLY A 186 2.34 -9.93 3.42
N ALA A 187 3.64 -9.65 3.33
CA ALA A 187 4.59 -9.89 4.41
C ALA A 187 4.29 -9.03 5.64
N VAL A 188 4.54 -9.59 6.82
CA VAL A 188 4.58 -8.86 8.09
C VAL A 188 6.01 -8.91 8.60
N TYR A 189 6.62 -7.74 8.82
CA TYR A 189 8.01 -7.68 9.26
C TYR A 189 8.13 -8.03 10.74
N THR A 190 9.17 -8.80 11.07
CA THR A 190 9.44 -9.21 12.46
C THR A 190 9.95 -8.03 13.29
N ASP A 191 9.76 -8.12 14.62
CA ASP A 191 10.28 -7.12 15.55
C ASP A 191 11.80 -6.95 15.46
N GLU A 192 12.53 -8.04 15.16
CA GLU A 192 13.99 -8.04 14.98
C GLU A 192 14.38 -7.21 13.76
N ILE A 193 13.67 -7.37 12.65
CA ILE A 193 13.87 -6.56 11.42
C ILE A 193 13.55 -5.09 11.70
N LEU A 194 12.40 -4.80 12.34
CA LEU A 194 12.03 -3.42 12.67
C LEU A 194 13.04 -2.75 13.60
N LYS A 195 13.54 -3.44 14.63
CA LYS A 195 14.61 -2.95 15.53
C LYS A 195 15.92 -2.70 14.78
N SER A 196 16.26 -3.58 13.84
CA SER A 196 17.48 -3.45 13.03
C SER A 196 17.39 -2.25 12.08
N ILE A 197 16.24 -2.03 11.45
CA ILE A 197 15.99 -0.84 10.63
C ILE A 197 16.05 0.43 11.50
N ALA A 198 15.48 0.41 12.71
CA ALA A 198 15.58 1.52 13.65
C ALA A 198 17.02 1.84 14.04
N ALA A 199 17.84 0.81 14.23
CA ALA A 199 19.27 0.97 14.53
C ALA A 199 20.04 1.60 13.36
N LEU A 200 19.76 1.19 12.11
CA LEU A 200 20.31 1.82 10.91
C LEU A 200 19.86 3.28 10.78
N ALA A 201 18.56 3.55 10.95
CA ALA A 201 18.02 4.90 10.90
C ALA A 201 18.67 5.82 11.96
N LYS A 202 18.87 5.32 13.17
CA LYS A 202 19.60 6.04 14.22
C LYS A 202 21.06 6.31 13.84
N LYS A 203 21.75 5.29 13.29
CA LYS A 203 23.16 5.37 12.91
C LYS A 203 23.42 6.41 11.83
N TYR A 204 22.51 6.53 10.87
CA TYR A 204 22.65 7.37 9.68
C TYR A 204 21.75 8.62 9.71
N ASP A 205 21.09 8.88 10.84
CA ASP A 205 20.16 10.02 11.05
C ASP A 205 19.04 10.09 10.01
N LEU A 206 18.41 8.95 9.73
CA LEU A 206 17.34 8.83 8.74
C LEU A 206 15.94 8.98 9.38
N VAL A 207 15.01 9.55 8.61
CA VAL A 207 13.58 9.52 8.93
C VAL A 207 12.99 8.15 8.59
N ILE A 208 12.22 7.55 9.50
CA ILE A 208 11.46 6.32 9.20
C ILE A 208 10.03 6.71 8.81
N MET A 209 9.60 6.29 7.63
CA MET A 209 8.25 6.44 7.10
C MET A 209 7.57 5.08 7.08
N ALA A 210 6.69 4.82 8.07
CA ALA A 210 6.02 3.54 8.26
C ALA A 210 4.58 3.59 7.72
N ASP A 211 4.34 2.94 6.58
CA ASP A 211 3.00 2.73 6.02
C ASP A 211 2.38 1.49 6.66
N GLU A 212 1.44 1.71 7.56
CA GLU A 212 0.80 0.69 8.38
C GLU A 212 -0.68 0.50 7.99
N ILE A 213 -1.06 0.83 6.76
CA ILE A 213 -2.47 0.82 6.30
C ILE A 213 -3.15 -0.55 6.43
N TYR A 214 -2.37 -1.64 6.52
CA TYR A 214 -2.85 -3.01 6.67
C TYR A 214 -2.69 -3.58 8.09
N ASP A 215 -2.37 -2.77 9.10
CA ASP A 215 -2.06 -3.17 10.48
C ASP A 215 -3.08 -4.10 11.15
N ARG A 216 -4.34 -4.06 10.71
CA ARG A 216 -5.46 -4.86 11.24
C ARG A 216 -5.89 -6.01 10.33
N ILE A 217 -5.17 -6.25 9.24
CA ILE A 217 -5.47 -7.32 8.29
C ILE A 217 -4.36 -8.34 8.37
N LEU A 218 -4.52 -9.23 9.33
CA LEU A 218 -3.51 -10.21 9.75
C LEU A 218 -4.13 -11.60 9.82
N TYR A 219 -3.36 -12.61 9.54
CA TYR A 219 -3.78 -14.01 9.51
C TYR A 219 -2.92 -14.87 10.44
N ASP A 220 -3.39 -16.08 10.76
CA ASP A 220 -2.64 -17.12 11.47
C ASP A 220 -2.08 -16.69 12.85
N GLY A 221 -2.74 -15.74 13.52
CA GLY A 221 -2.29 -15.24 14.81
C GLY A 221 -1.07 -14.32 14.78
N VAL A 222 -0.60 -13.95 13.58
CA VAL A 222 0.47 -12.95 13.42
C VAL A 222 0.04 -11.60 14.00
N THR A 223 0.96 -10.91 14.63
CA THR A 223 0.74 -9.58 15.23
C THR A 223 1.55 -8.52 14.49
N HIS A 224 0.97 -7.33 14.37
CA HIS A 224 1.65 -6.15 13.83
C HIS A 224 2.18 -5.29 14.97
N THR A 225 3.45 -4.91 14.89
CA THR A 225 4.09 -3.99 15.84
C THR A 225 4.26 -2.63 15.16
N PRO A 226 3.59 -1.55 15.65
CA PRO A 226 3.75 -0.22 15.09
C PRO A 226 5.17 0.32 15.27
N MET A 227 5.74 0.95 14.25
CA MET A 227 7.12 1.44 14.29
C MET A 227 7.36 2.47 15.42
N CYS A 228 6.36 3.27 15.75
CA CYS A 228 6.39 4.23 16.86
C CYS A 228 6.50 3.59 18.26
N THR A 229 6.32 2.26 18.36
CA THR A 229 6.53 1.47 19.59
C THR A 229 7.88 0.78 19.63
N ILE A 230 8.63 0.79 18.53
CA ILE A 230 9.96 0.17 18.41
C ILE A 230 11.06 1.16 18.78
N THR A 231 10.94 2.42 18.36
CA THR A 231 11.99 3.43 18.57
C THR A 231 11.43 4.82 18.80
N ASN A 232 12.18 5.61 19.60
CA ASN A 232 12.06 7.06 19.74
C ASN A 232 13.40 7.77 19.48
N ASP A 233 14.40 7.03 18.96
CA ASP A 233 15.77 7.51 18.72
C ASP A 233 15.96 8.21 17.37
N CYS A 234 14.96 8.18 16.51
CA CYS A 234 14.89 8.91 15.24
C CYS A 234 13.49 9.48 15.02
N LEU A 235 13.31 10.31 14.01
CA LEU A 235 11.97 10.76 13.60
C LEU A 235 11.22 9.59 12.97
N VAL A 236 10.02 9.33 13.46
CA VAL A 236 9.12 8.29 12.92
C VAL A 236 7.82 8.93 12.43
N LEU A 237 7.51 8.72 11.17
CA LEU A 237 6.29 9.13 10.51
C LEU A 237 5.41 7.90 10.28
N THR A 238 4.34 7.77 11.04
CA THR A 238 3.42 6.62 10.95
C THR A 238 2.19 6.99 10.13
N TYR A 239 1.99 6.28 9.01
CA TYR A 239 0.84 6.46 8.10
C TYR A 239 -0.14 5.33 8.30
N ASN A 240 -1.41 5.66 8.46
CA ASN A 240 -2.49 4.67 8.54
C ASN A 240 -3.83 5.30 8.15
N GLY A 241 -4.90 4.51 8.13
CA GLY A 241 -6.22 4.99 7.74
C GLY A 241 -7.28 3.90 7.71
N LEU A 242 -8.49 4.30 7.35
CA LEU A 242 -9.66 3.44 7.39
C LEU A 242 -9.95 2.72 6.06
N SER A 243 -9.19 3.03 5.02
CA SER A 243 -9.42 2.52 3.65
C SER A 243 -9.51 1.00 3.58
N LYS A 244 -8.67 0.30 4.36
CA LYS A 244 -8.52 -1.16 4.30
C LYS A 244 -9.16 -1.82 5.52
N SER A 245 -8.76 -1.42 6.71
CA SER A 245 -9.24 -1.98 7.97
C SER A 245 -10.76 -1.86 8.16
N HIS A 246 -11.36 -0.78 7.68
CA HIS A 246 -12.80 -0.52 7.77
C HIS A 246 -13.52 -0.53 6.41
N ARG A 247 -12.83 -0.90 5.33
CA ARG A 247 -13.40 -1.07 3.97
C ARG A 247 -14.04 0.21 3.39
N ILE A 248 -13.57 1.38 3.80
CA ILE A 248 -14.08 2.68 3.38
C ILE A 248 -13.08 3.48 2.54
N ALA A 249 -12.42 2.80 1.60
CA ALA A 249 -11.40 3.41 0.75
C ALA A 249 -11.90 4.65 0.00
N GLY A 250 -13.18 4.70 -0.34
CA GLY A 250 -13.83 5.84 -1.01
C GLY A 250 -14.10 7.04 -0.10
N TYR A 251 -14.13 6.87 1.24
CA TYR A 251 -14.36 7.98 2.18
C TYR A 251 -13.15 8.86 2.34
N ARG A 252 -11.94 8.36 2.03
CA ARG A 252 -10.69 9.10 2.08
C ARG A 252 -10.30 9.56 3.49
N ALA A 253 -10.38 8.69 4.49
CA ALA A 253 -9.91 8.94 5.85
C ALA A 253 -8.56 8.26 6.09
N GLY A 254 -7.51 9.06 6.25
CA GLY A 254 -6.16 8.61 6.61
C GLY A 254 -5.49 9.61 7.53
N TRP A 255 -4.39 9.21 8.13
CA TRP A 255 -3.60 10.07 9.03
C TRP A 255 -2.11 9.81 8.93
N LEU A 256 -1.35 10.82 9.32
CA LEU A 256 0.06 10.79 9.61
C LEU A 256 0.24 11.18 11.08
N MET A 257 0.99 10.39 11.83
CA MET A 257 1.41 10.70 13.19
C MET A 257 2.93 10.87 13.22
N VAL A 258 3.37 12.00 13.77
CA VAL A 258 4.79 12.35 13.94
C VAL A 258 5.24 12.00 15.35
N SER A 259 6.27 11.17 15.48
CA SER A 259 6.79 10.72 16.77
C SER A 259 8.32 10.63 16.79
N GLY A 260 8.91 10.31 17.94
CA GLY A 260 10.37 10.22 18.10
C GLY A 260 11.06 11.57 18.27
N LYS A 261 12.22 11.78 17.63
CA LYS A 261 13.06 12.97 17.76
C LYS A 261 12.52 14.20 17.02
N LYS A 262 11.34 14.68 17.37
CA LYS A 262 10.69 15.85 16.74
C LYS A 262 11.49 17.14 16.82
N HIS A 263 12.25 17.34 17.91
CA HIS A 263 13.00 18.59 18.15
C HIS A 263 14.12 18.84 17.14
N HIS A 264 14.56 17.84 16.39
CA HIS A 264 15.50 18.00 15.26
C HIS A 264 14.80 18.24 13.91
N ALA A 265 13.46 18.18 13.88
CA ALA A 265 12.68 18.22 12.64
C ALA A 265 11.65 19.37 12.62
N THR A 266 11.89 20.44 13.39
CA THR A 266 10.95 21.58 13.52
C THR A 266 10.62 22.21 12.17
N ASP A 267 11.61 22.50 11.32
CA ASP A 267 11.40 23.09 9.99
C ASP A 267 10.60 22.15 9.07
N PHE A 268 10.89 20.86 9.12
CA PHE A 268 10.12 19.86 8.37
C PHE A 268 8.65 19.82 8.83
N ILE A 269 8.41 19.85 10.15
CA ILE A 269 7.06 19.85 10.72
C ILE A 269 6.33 21.16 10.37
N GLU A 270 7.01 22.29 10.36
CA GLU A 270 6.46 23.56 9.84
C GLU A 270 6.11 23.46 8.36
N GLY A 271 6.95 22.84 7.54
CA GLY A 271 6.66 22.55 6.13
C GLY A 271 5.42 21.69 5.93
N LEU A 272 5.26 20.62 6.70
CA LEU A 272 4.04 19.80 6.71
C LEU A 272 2.80 20.61 7.09
N THR A 273 2.91 21.43 8.14
CA THR A 273 1.81 22.29 8.61
C THR A 273 1.44 23.33 7.55
N MET A 274 2.43 23.91 6.87
CA MET A 274 2.20 24.83 5.77
C MET A 274 1.44 24.17 4.62
N LEU A 275 1.86 22.97 4.18
CA LEU A 275 1.18 22.22 3.12
C LEU A 275 -0.23 21.81 3.53
N ALA A 276 -0.43 21.40 4.78
CA ALA A 276 -1.76 21.11 5.32
C ALA A 276 -2.66 22.35 5.29
N SER A 277 -2.12 23.52 5.62
CA SER A 277 -2.84 24.79 5.60
C SER A 277 -3.16 25.27 4.18
N MET A 278 -2.23 25.10 3.23
CA MET A 278 -2.44 25.46 1.81
C MET A 278 -3.61 24.71 1.18
N ARG A 279 -3.84 23.45 1.55
CA ARG A 279 -4.99 22.66 1.07
C ARG A 279 -6.28 22.91 1.86
N LEU A 280 -6.27 23.78 2.86
CA LEU A 280 -7.33 24.12 3.81
C LEU A 280 -7.54 22.99 4.85
N CYS A 281 -8.21 21.90 4.50
CA CYS A 281 -8.41 20.75 5.38
C CYS A 281 -8.68 19.47 4.57
N ALA A 282 -8.63 18.31 5.23
CA ALA A 282 -9.10 17.06 4.66
C ALA A 282 -10.64 17.03 4.60
N ASN A 283 -11.19 16.05 3.88
CA ASN A 283 -12.61 15.79 3.76
C ASN A 283 -13.28 15.68 5.15
N VAL A 284 -14.03 16.71 5.54
CA VAL A 284 -14.59 16.81 6.91
C VAL A 284 -15.60 15.71 7.22
N PRO A 285 -16.54 15.32 6.34
CA PRO A 285 -17.43 14.18 6.60
C PRO A 285 -16.70 12.89 6.96
N ALA A 286 -15.55 12.61 6.30
CA ALA A 286 -14.77 11.41 6.57
C ALA A 286 -14.04 11.46 7.93
N GLN A 287 -13.68 12.64 8.40
CA GLN A 287 -12.96 12.80 9.67
C GLN A 287 -13.80 12.37 10.87
N TYR A 288 -15.12 12.61 10.84
CA TYR A 288 -16.03 12.19 11.90
C TYR A 288 -16.03 10.66 12.09
N THR A 289 -15.81 9.89 11.04
CA THR A 289 -15.78 8.42 11.12
C THR A 289 -14.62 7.86 11.93
N ILE A 290 -13.54 8.62 12.09
CA ILE A 290 -12.30 8.13 12.70
C ILE A 290 -12.52 7.75 14.16
N GLN A 291 -13.22 8.57 14.93
CA GLN A 291 -13.48 8.27 16.34
C GLN A 291 -14.30 6.98 16.50
N THR A 292 -15.38 6.86 15.74
CA THR A 292 -16.23 5.66 15.74
C THR A 292 -15.47 4.42 15.28
N ALA A 293 -14.64 4.53 14.24
CA ALA A 293 -13.82 3.43 13.77
C ALA A 293 -12.76 2.98 14.78
N MET A 294 -12.12 3.93 15.47
CA MET A 294 -11.08 3.60 16.47
C MET A 294 -11.64 2.95 17.72
N GLY A 295 -12.78 3.43 18.22
CA GLY A 295 -13.41 2.95 19.47
C GLY A 295 -14.47 1.85 19.26
N GLY A 296 -14.93 1.64 18.04
CA GLY A 296 -16.02 0.72 17.71
C GLY A 296 -15.59 -0.73 17.48
N TYR A 297 -16.53 -1.53 16.97
CA TYR A 297 -16.32 -2.94 16.68
C TYR A 297 -15.32 -3.13 15.53
N GLN A 298 -14.32 -3.98 15.72
CA GLN A 298 -13.26 -4.26 14.76
C GLN A 298 -13.67 -5.42 13.84
N SER A 299 -14.61 -5.17 12.94
CA SER A 299 -15.21 -6.18 12.08
C SER A 299 -14.25 -6.91 11.12
N MET A 300 -13.04 -6.35 10.90
CA MET A 300 -12.00 -7.01 10.11
C MET A 300 -11.51 -8.30 10.77
N GLN A 301 -11.47 -8.37 12.10
CA GLN A 301 -11.04 -9.57 12.83
C GLN A 301 -11.88 -10.80 12.49
N ALA A 302 -13.20 -10.63 12.35
CA ALA A 302 -14.09 -11.73 11.96
C ALA A 302 -13.83 -12.21 10.51
N LEU A 303 -13.38 -11.32 9.63
CA LEU A 303 -13.08 -11.65 8.24
C LEU A 303 -11.72 -12.37 8.07
N THR A 304 -10.74 -12.06 8.94
CA THR A 304 -9.39 -12.64 8.89
C THR A 304 -9.22 -13.86 9.81
N ALA A 305 -10.20 -14.14 10.70
CA ALA A 305 -10.20 -15.34 11.53
C ALA A 305 -10.26 -16.62 10.68
N PRO A 306 -9.85 -17.82 11.18
CA PRO A 306 -9.81 -19.07 10.42
C PRO A 306 -11.15 -19.45 9.76
N THR A 307 -12.29 -19.06 10.33
CA THR A 307 -13.63 -19.27 9.75
C THR A 307 -14.05 -18.13 8.81
N GLY A 308 -13.30 -17.04 8.79
CA GLY A 308 -13.62 -15.81 8.08
C GLY A 308 -13.45 -15.92 6.57
N ARG A 309 -14.15 -15.03 5.87
CA ARG A 309 -14.19 -15.02 4.41
C ARG A 309 -12.81 -14.77 3.80
N LEU A 310 -12.07 -13.77 4.30
CA LEU A 310 -10.75 -13.40 3.74
C LEU A 310 -9.70 -14.49 3.99
N TYR A 311 -9.77 -15.15 5.15
CA TYR A 311 -8.89 -16.28 5.45
C TYR A 311 -9.06 -17.41 4.44
N LYS A 312 -10.32 -17.81 4.15
CA LYS A 312 -10.63 -18.85 3.17
C LYS A 312 -10.21 -18.47 1.75
N GLN A 313 -10.44 -17.21 1.37
CA GLN A 313 -10.05 -16.70 0.05
C GLN A 313 -8.52 -16.67 -0.13
N ARG A 314 -7.77 -16.21 0.89
CA ARG A 314 -6.30 -16.27 0.89
C ARG A 314 -5.79 -17.70 0.68
N ASN A 315 -6.27 -18.62 1.49
CA ASN A 315 -5.81 -20.01 1.45
C ASN A 315 -6.11 -20.65 0.10
N LEU A 316 -7.33 -20.45 -0.43
CA LEU A 316 -7.70 -20.93 -1.77
C LEU A 316 -6.76 -20.36 -2.84
N ALA A 317 -6.51 -19.05 -2.83
CA ALA A 317 -5.65 -18.42 -3.82
C ALA A 317 -4.23 -18.98 -3.79
N VAL A 318 -3.63 -19.12 -2.60
CA VAL A 318 -2.27 -19.66 -2.45
C VAL A 318 -2.20 -21.13 -2.84
N GLU A 319 -3.16 -21.95 -2.40
CA GLU A 319 -3.23 -23.37 -2.75
C GLU A 319 -3.30 -23.55 -4.28
N ARG A 320 -4.21 -22.82 -4.94
CA ARG A 320 -4.42 -22.92 -6.38
C ARG A 320 -3.23 -22.38 -7.18
N LEU A 321 -2.61 -21.28 -6.75
CA LEU A 321 -1.40 -20.75 -7.40
C LEU A 321 -0.25 -21.76 -7.31
N ASN A 322 0.00 -22.34 -6.15
CA ASN A 322 1.04 -23.33 -5.95
C ASN A 322 0.77 -24.68 -6.65
N ALA A 323 -0.47 -24.97 -7.03
CA ALA A 323 -0.82 -26.15 -7.84
C ALA A 323 -0.48 -25.98 -9.33
N ILE A 324 -0.29 -24.76 -9.81
CA ILE A 324 0.11 -24.48 -11.21
C ILE A 324 1.60 -24.78 -11.36
N LYS A 325 1.96 -25.71 -12.26
CA LYS A 325 3.36 -26.06 -12.53
C LYS A 325 4.18 -24.82 -12.94
N GLY A 326 5.25 -24.53 -12.22
CA GLY A 326 6.12 -23.38 -12.46
C GLY A 326 5.60 -22.05 -11.89
N ILE A 327 4.60 -22.11 -11.01
CA ILE A 327 4.16 -20.96 -10.21
C ILE A 327 4.38 -21.29 -8.74
N SER A 328 4.89 -20.32 -8.00
CA SER A 328 5.02 -20.42 -6.53
C SER A 328 4.56 -19.12 -5.87
N CYS A 329 4.01 -19.24 -4.68
CA CYS A 329 3.52 -18.11 -3.91
C CYS A 329 3.77 -18.35 -2.42
N THR A 330 4.54 -17.47 -1.80
CA THR A 330 4.69 -17.43 -0.35
C THR A 330 3.36 -17.08 0.31
N MET A 331 3.00 -17.77 1.40
CA MET A 331 1.75 -17.51 2.13
C MET A 331 1.75 -16.09 2.72
N PRO A 332 0.82 -15.21 2.31
CA PRO A 332 0.71 -13.87 2.89
C PRO A 332 0.28 -13.92 4.35
N GLN A 333 0.97 -13.19 5.20
CA GLN A 333 0.66 -13.06 6.61
C GLN A 333 -0.31 -11.90 6.91
N GLY A 334 -0.43 -10.95 5.96
CA GLY A 334 -1.31 -9.80 6.07
C GLY A 334 -1.83 -9.32 4.72
N ALA A 335 -2.56 -8.18 4.74
CA ALA A 335 -3.13 -7.52 3.57
C ALA A 335 -4.13 -8.39 2.77
N PHE A 336 -4.26 -8.15 1.45
CA PHE A 336 -5.23 -8.81 0.56
C PHE A 336 -4.58 -9.42 -0.69
N TYR A 337 -3.27 -9.67 -0.67
CA TYR A 337 -2.46 -9.92 -1.86
C TYR A 337 -1.66 -11.20 -1.78
N CYS A 338 -1.61 -11.89 -2.91
CA CYS A 338 -0.59 -12.88 -3.23
C CYS A 338 0.36 -12.27 -4.27
N PHE A 339 1.67 -12.38 -4.06
CA PHE A 339 2.69 -11.98 -5.02
C PHE A 339 3.40 -13.24 -5.48
N ALA A 340 2.93 -13.76 -6.62
CA ALA A 340 3.31 -15.07 -7.12
C ALA A 340 4.46 -14.98 -8.10
N LYS A 341 5.41 -15.91 -7.99
CA LYS A 341 6.57 -16.05 -8.87
C LYS A 341 6.28 -16.97 -10.03
N ILE A 342 6.83 -16.62 -11.18
CA ILE A 342 6.83 -17.40 -12.41
C ILE A 342 8.23 -17.96 -12.63
N ASP A 343 8.37 -19.28 -12.72
CA ASP A 343 9.61 -19.95 -13.04
C ASP A 343 9.98 -19.67 -14.52
N ARG A 344 11.04 -18.90 -14.72
CA ARG A 344 11.49 -18.50 -16.07
C ARG A 344 12.10 -19.62 -16.88
N ASP A 345 12.51 -20.71 -16.27
CA ASP A 345 12.97 -21.91 -16.99
C ASP A 345 11.78 -22.64 -17.63
N ILE A 346 10.59 -22.51 -17.05
CA ILE A 346 9.33 -23.05 -17.59
C ILE A 346 8.62 -22.03 -18.48
N TYR A 347 8.66 -20.76 -18.10
CA TYR A 347 8.03 -19.65 -18.83
C TYR A 347 9.07 -18.57 -19.15
N PRO A 348 9.75 -18.65 -20.32
CA PRO A 348 10.80 -17.69 -20.70
C PRO A 348 10.20 -16.33 -21.07
N ILE A 349 9.81 -15.56 -20.06
CA ILE A 349 9.13 -14.27 -20.17
C ILE A 349 10.17 -13.15 -20.09
N ASP A 350 10.19 -12.25 -21.06
CA ASP A 350 11.01 -11.03 -21.07
C ASP A 350 10.17 -9.77 -20.76
N ASN A 351 8.84 -9.86 -20.90
CA ASN A 351 7.91 -8.76 -20.69
C ASN A 351 6.65 -9.26 -19.99
N ASP A 352 6.59 -9.05 -18.68
CA ASP A 352 5.48 -9.48 -17.83
C ASP A 352 4.19 -8.69 -18.12
N MET A 353 4.28 -7.40 -18.49
CA MET A 353 3.12 -6.60 -18.90
C MET A 353 2.42 -7.23 -20.12
N LYS A 354 3.18 -7.61 -21.15
CA LYS A 354 2.63 -8.28 -22.33
C LYS A 354 2.02 -9.63 -21.97
N PHE A 355 2.70 -10.38 -21.10
CA PHE A 355 2.22 -11.69 -20.65
C PHE A 355 0.89 -11.58 -19.89
N MET A 356 0.75 -10.57 -19.01
CA MET A 356 -0.52 -10.29 -18.31
C MET A 356 -1.59 -9.72 -19.24
N MET A 357 -1.21 -9.02 -20.30
CA MET A 357 -2.15 -8.58 -21.36
C MET A 357 -2.72 -9.78 -22.13
N ASP A 358 -1.89 -10.77 -22.47
CA ASP A 358 -2.34 -12.02 -23.09
C ASP A 358 -3.35 -12.74 -22.17
N LEU A 359 -3.07 -12.84 -20.87
CA LEU A 359 -3.99 -13.42 -19.89
C LEU A 359 -5.35 -12.68 -19.88
N LEU A 360 -5.31 -11.36 -19.87
CA LEU A 360 -6.53 -10.54 -19.89
C LEU A 360 -7.35 -10.78 -21.16
N ILE A 361 -6.70 -10.79 -22.32
CA ILE A 361 -7.36 -10.97 -23.60
C ILE A 361 -7.90 -12.39 -23.76
N GLU A 362 -7.14 -13.41 -23.37
CA GLU A 362 -7.49 -14.81 -23.58
C GLU A 362 -8.51 -15.31 -22.56
N GLU A 363 -8.25 -15.09 -21.25
CA GLU A 363 -9.00 -15.68 -20.16
C GLU A 363 -9.90 -14.68 -19.39
N LYS A 364 -9.87 -13.39 -19.73
CA LYS A 364 -10.71 -12.36 -19.11
C LYS A 364 -10.44 -12.20 -17.61
N VAL A 365 -9.18 -12.37 -17.18
CA VAL A 365 -8.71 -12.15 -15.82
C VAL A 365 -7.75 -10.98 -15.82
N LEU A 366 -8.03 -9.97 -14.98
CA LEU A 366 -7.20 -8.79 -14.82
C LEU A 366 -6.38 -8.89 -13.53
N ILE A 367 -5.08 -9.05 -13.67
CA ILE A 367 -4.06 -9.00 -12.59
C ILE A 367 -2.99 -7.98 -12.95
N ILE A 368 -2.07 -7.70 -12.03
CA ILE A 368 -0.98 -6.74 -12.28
C ILE A 368 0.36 -7.46 -12.27
N GLN A 369 1.18 -7.18 -13.27
CA GLN A 369 2.55 -7.66 -13.39
C GLN A 369 3.44 -7.19 -12.24
N GLY A 370 4.51 -7.94 -11.95
CA GLY A 370 5.46 -7.66 -10.89
C GLY A 370 6.22 -6.35 -11.08
N THR A 371 6.65 -6.06 -12.31
CA THR A 371 7.35 -4.81 -12.65
C THR A 371 6.50 -3.55 -12.36
N GLY A 372 5.17 -3.67 -12.32
CA GLY A 372 4.26 -2.61 -11.89
C GLY A 372 4.32 -2.28 -10.39
N PHE A 373 5.10 -3.03 -9.60
CA PHE A 373 5.43 -2.79 -8.20
C PHE A 373 6.91 -2.50 -7.99
N ASN A 374 7.57 -1.96 -9.01
CA ASN A 374 9.02 -1.69 -9.05
C ASN A 374 9.90 -2.94 -8.78
N TRP A 375 9.34 -4.14 -8.97
CA TRP A 375 10.13 -5.36 -9.00
C TRP A 375 11.02 -5.39 -10.25
N ASP A 376 12.28 -5.77 -10.10
CA ASP A 376 13.30 -5.62 -11.14
C ASP A 376 13.36 -6.78 -12.15
N GLN A 377 12.56 -7.84 -11.94
CA GLN A 377 12.47 -8.99 -12.81
C GLN A 377 11.06 -9.19 -13.38
N PRO A 378 10.90 -9.62 -14.64
CA PRO A 378 9.59 -9.88 -15.23
C PRO A 378 9.06 -11.27 -14.86
N ASP A 379 9.17 -11.66 -13.59
CA ASP A 379 8.90 -13.01 -13.12
C ASP A 379 7.89 -13.09 -11.96
N HIS A 380 7.16 -12.02 -11.69
CA HIS A 380 6.11 -11.99 -10.67
C HIS A 380 4.82 -11.36 -11.17
N PHE A 381 3.74 -11.65 -10.44
CA PHE A 381 2.46 -10.96 -10.60
C PHE A 381 1.70 -10.92 -9.27
N ARG A 382 0.84 -9.90 -9.12
CA ARG A 382 0.02 -9.74 -7.92
C ARG A 382 -1.42 -10.15 -8.17
N VAL A 383 -1.95 -11.02 -7.31
CA VAL A 383 -3.36 -11.42 -7.25
C VAL A 383 -4.01 -10.82 -6.01
N VAL A 384 -5.17 -10.18 -6.17
CA VAL A 384 -6.02 -9.71 -5.07
C VAL A 384 -7.07 -10.78 -4.77
N PHE A 385 -7.10 -11.35 -3.56
CA PHE A 385 -8.01 -12.44 -3.19
C PHE A 385 -9.33 -11.94 -2.55
N LEU A 386 -9.85 -10.78 -3.00
CA LEU A 386 -11.10 -10.19 -2.50
C LEU A 386 -12.41 -10.76 -3.11
N PRO A 387 -12.44 -11.30 -4.35
CA PRO A 387 -13.65 -11.91 -4.89
C PRO A 387 -14.20 -13.00 -3.97
N ASN A 388 -15.51 -13.29 -4.06
CA ASN A 388 -16.08 -14.45 -3.37
C ASN A 388 -15.42 -15.75 -3.86
N LEU A 389 -15.59 -16.86 -3.13
CA LEU A 389 -14.90 -18.12 -3.44
C LEU A 389 -15.21 -18.64 -4.85
N ILE A 390 -16.44 -18.48 -5.33
CA ILE A 390 -16.86 -18.95 -6.67
C ILE A 390 -16.13 -18.19 -7.77
N ASP A 391 -16.12 -16.86 -7.70
CA ASP A 391 -15.43 -16.03 -8.69
C ASP A 391 -13.91 -16.19 -8.59
N LEU A 392 -13.38 -16.44 -7.38
CA LEU A 392 -11.96 -16.68 -7.17
C LEU A 392 -11.53 -18.05 -7.74
N GLU A 393 -12.33 -19.11 -7.54
CA GLU A 393 -12.11 -20.42 -8.14
C GLU A 393 -12.12 -20.33 -9.68
N ASP A 394 -13.13 -19.65 -10.27
CA ASP A 394 -13.18 -19.43 -11.72
C ASP A 394 -11.94 -18.71 -12.22
N ALA A 395 -11.47 -17.69 -11.48
CA ALA A 395 -10.23 -16.99 -11.83
C ALA A 395 -9.00 -17.91 -11.78
N MET A 396 -8.89 -18.76 -10.75
CA MET A 396 -7.78 -19.70 -10.62
C MET A 396 -7.81 -20.78 -11.71
N ASP A 397 -8.99 -21.29 -12.07
CA ASP A 397 -9.16 -22.23 -13.19
C ASP A 397 -8.70 -21.61 -14.52
N ARG A 398 -9.01 -20.34 -14.74
CA ARG A 398 -8.58 -19.60 -15.93
C ARG A 398 -7.06 -19.38 -15.96
N LEU A 399 -6.47 -19.06 -14.81
CA LEU A 399 -5.02 -18.97 -14.67
C LEU A 399 -4.35 -20.31 -15.01
N ASP A 400 -4.83 -21.43 -14.44
CA ASP A 400 -4.28 -22.75 -14.72
C ASP A 400 -4.34 -23.09 -16.22
N ARG A 401 -5.50 -22.87 -16.89
CA ARG A 401 -5.64 -23.07 -18.34
C ARG A 401 -4.66 -22.20 -19.13
N PHE A 402 -4.52 -20.92 -18.77
CA PHE A 402 -3.60 -20.02 -19.44
C PHE A 402 -2.16 -20.49 -19.31
N PHE A 403 -1.70 -20.77 -18.11
CA PHE A 403 -0.34 -21.26 -17.87
C PHE A 403 -0.09 -22.62 -18.52
N ALA A 404 -1.06 -23.54 -18.50
CA ALA A 404 -0.96 -24.81 -19.22
C ALA A 404 -0.85 -24.62 -20.75
N LYS A 405 -1.58 -23.66 -21.32
CA LYS A 405 -1.47 -23.31 -22.74
C LYS A 405 -0.08 -22.73 -23.05
N LYS A 406 0.40 -21.78 -22.24
CA LYS A 406 1.71 -21.14 -22.43
C LYS A 406 2.86 -22.15 -22.34
N ARG A 407 2.81 -23.14 -21.41
CA ARG A 407 3.82 -24.23 -21.38
C ARG A 407 3.89 -24.98 -22.71
N ARG A 408 2.72 -25.32 -23.31
CA ARG A 408 2.71 -25.98 -24.62
C ARG A 408 3.29 -25.09 -25.74
N GLU A 409 2.99 -23.79 -25.70
CA GLU A 409 3.52 -22.82 -26.67
C GLU A 409 5.05 -22.68 -26.54
N PHE A 410 5.60 -22.72 -25.32
CA PHE A 410 7.04 -22.66 -25.06
C PHE A 410 7.74 -24.02 -25.19
N GLY A 411 7.02 -25.12 -25.30
CA GLY A 411 7.60 -26.45 -25.38
C GLY A 411 8.20 -26.98 -24.08
N THR A 412 7.72 -26.50 -22.92
CA THR A 412 8.22 -26.77 -21.56
C THR A 412 7.29 -27.68 -20.75
N ASN A 413 6.63 -28.63 -21.36
CA ASN A 413 5.60 -29.51 -20.76
C ASN A 413 6.07 -30.38 -19.57
#